data_477b1d6b571f623afd5dac2de094fcc3
#
_entry.id   477b1d6b571f623afd5dac2de094fcc3
#
_cell.length_a   1.000
_cell.length_b   1.000
_cell.length_c   1.000
_cell.angle_alpha   90.00
_cell.angle_beta   90.00
_cell.angle_gamma   90.00
#
_symmetry.space_group_name_H-M   'P 1'
#
loop_
_entity.id
_entity.type
_entity.pdbx_description
1 polymer ?
#
loop_
_entity_poly.entity_id
_entity_poly.type
_entity_poly.pdbx_seq_one_letter_code
_entity_poly.pdbx_strand_id
1 'polypeptide(L)'
;MANQPSLFSGLSPSQRWRTVLQVMAVVVAVEIALHSFIVREPLITLVLASLWLAGFFLTRKGGRGGPILIGALSLFELVGTLFASDEVAVGTTIPTWIIVVHVLLVCAALTAVVMTLKGRSTPV
;
A
#
# COMPACT_ATOMS: atom_id res chain seq x y z
N MET A 1 -31.47 -14.35 16.63
CA MET A 1 -30.30 -14.44 16.58
C MET A 1 -29.56 -13.20 16.56
N ALA A 2 -29.09 -12.84 17.50
CA ALA A 2 -28.29 -11.69 17.47
C ALA A 2 -26.96 -12.08 16.94
N ASN A 3 -26.70 -11.66 15.78
CA ASN A 3 -25.41 -11.88 15.26
C ASN A 3 -24.46 -10.98 15.94
N GLN A 4 -23.37 -11.52 16.38
CA GLN A 4 -22.26 -10.71 16.82
C GLN A 4 -21.77 -9.92 15.62
N PRO A 5 -21.80 -8.60 15.66
CA PRO A 5 -21.27 -7.84 14.54
C PRO A 5 -19.78 -8.09 14.43
N SER A 6 -19.34 -8.46 13.25
CA SER A 6 -17.90 -8.52 12.98
C SER A 6 -17.39 -7.09 12.87
N LEU A 7 -16.07 -6.95 12.83
CA LEU A 7 -15.44 -5.64 12.65
C LEU A 7 -15.98 -4.91 11.41
N PHE A 8 -16.37 -5.66 10.40
CA PHE A 8 -16.81 -5.08 9.13
C PHE A 8 -18.30 -5.15 8.88
N SER A 9 -19.11 -5.69 9.81
CA SER A 9 -20.49 -6.02 9.54
C SER A 9 -21.38 -4.81 9.22
N GLY A 10 -21.05 -3.64 9.75
CA GLY A 10 -21.83 -2.43 9.48
C GLY A 10 -21.31 -1.58 8.32
N LEU A 11 -20.30 -2.06 7.61
CA LEU A 11 -19.65 -1.26 6.58
C LEU A 11 -20.14 -1.65 5.19
N SER A 12 -20.27 -0.64 4.31
CA SER A 12 -20.49 -0.90 2.90
C SER A 12 -19.25 -1.55 2.28
N PRO A 13 -19.39 -2.20 1.11
CA PRO A 13 -18.21 -2.77 0.45
C PRO A 13 -17.08 -1.77 0.24
N SER A 14 -17.40 -0.54 -0.16
CA SER A 14 -16.34 0.46 -0.36
C SER A 14 -15.67 0.84 0.95
N GLN A 15 -16.40 0.86 2.06
CA GLN A 15 -15.82 1.14 3.37
C GLN A 15 -14.90 0.01 3.83
N ARG A 16 -15.29 -1.23 3.57
CA ARG A 16 -14.42 -2.38 3.87
C ARG A 16 -13.11 -2.29 3.11
N TRP A 17 -13.20 -2.02 1.83
CA TRP A 17 -12.00 -1.91 1.01
C TRP A 17 -11.15 -0.69 1.40
N ARG A 18 -11.79 0.39 1.83
CA ARG A 18 -11.07 1.54 2.35
C ARG A 18 -10.30 1.18 3.62
N THR A 19 -10.90 0.37 4.50
CA THR A 19 -10.22 -0.11 5.70
C THR A 19 -9.05 -1.01 5.34
N VAL A 20 -9.24 -1.92 4.38
CA VAL A 20 -8.16 -2.78 3.88
C VAL A 20 -7.04 -1.91 3.33
N LEU A 21 -7.37 -0.88 2.57
CA LEU A 21 -6.39 0.02 1.98
C LEU A 21 -5.58 0.74 3.05
N GLN A 22 -6.22 1.20 4.12
CA GLN A 22 -5.52 1.83 5.24
C GLN A 22 -4.53 0.86 5.89
N VAL A 23 -4.97 -0.37 6.14
CA VAL A 23 -4.09 -1.39 6.73
C VAL A 23 -2.92 -1.67 5.80
N MET A 24 -3.18 -1.83 4.51
CA MET A 24 -2.12 -2.10 3.55
C MET A 24 -1.13 -0.94 3.45
N ALA A 25 -1.61 0.29 3.52
CA ALA A 25 -0.73 1.46 3.48
C ALA A 25 0.26 1.43 4.66
N VAL A 26 -0.22 1.10 5.86
CA VAL A 26 0.65 1.02 7.03
C VAL A 26 1.62 -0.16 6.89
N VAL A 27 1.11 -1.31 6.46
CA VAL A 27 1.96 -2.51 6.31
C VAL A 27 3.08 -2.25 5.31
N VAL A 28 2.75 -1.66 4.16
CA VAL A 28 3.76 -1.36 3.15
C VAL A 28 4.74 -0.30 3.64
N ALA A 29 4.25 0.72 4.35
CA ALA A 29 5.13 1.76 4.89
C ALA A 29 6.15 1.15 5.86
N VAL A 30 5.70 0.26 6.74
CA VAL A 30 6.59 -0.41 7.69
C VAL A 30 7.58 -1.30 6.94
N GLU A 31 7.12 -2.03 5.96
CA GLU A 31 7.96 -2.92 5.17
C GLU A 31 9.05 -2.12 4.44
N ILE A 32 8.70 -1.00 3.83
CA ILE A 32 9.66 -0.14 3.16
C ILE A 32 10.65 0.47 4.17
N ALA A 33 10.17 0.90 5.33
CA ALA A 33 11.03 1.45 6.35
C ALA A 33 12.06 0.42 6.83
N LEU A 34 11.65 -0.84 6.94
CA LEU A 34 12.58 -1.91 7.30
C LEU A 34 13.62 -2.13 6.22
N HIS A 35 13.26 -1.94 4.95
CA HIS A 35 14.20 -2.05 3.85
C HIS A 35 15.30 -0.99 3.90
N SER A 36 15.07 0.12 4.61
CA SER A 36 16.08 1.17 4.72
C SER A 36 17.39 0.67 5.36
N PHE A 37 17.33 -0.45 6.08
CA PHE A 37 18.52 -1.03 6.70
C PHE A 37 19.35 -1.86 5.74
N ILE A 38 18.83 -2.19 4.57
CA ILE A 38 19.52 -3.06 3.60
C ILE A 38 19.71 -2.43 2.22
N VAL A 39 19.19 -1.22 2.00
CA VAL A 39 19.38 -0.56 0.71
C VAL A 39 20.47 0.50 0.82
N ARG A 40 21.05 0.84 -0.33
CA ARG A 40 22.11 1.83 -0.40
C ARG A 40 21.62 3.24 -0.11
N GLU A 41 20.40 3.54 -0.54
CA GLU A 41 19.84 4.89 -0.43
C GLU A 41 18.66 4.89 0.54
N PRO A 42 18.93 4.85 1.86
CA PRO A 42 17.84 4.79 2.84
C PRO A 42 16.93 6.01 2.81
N LEU A 43 17.44 7.17 2.36
CA LEU A 43 16.60 8.36 2.28
C LEU A 43 15.43 8.13 1.31
N ILE A 44 15.68 7.46 0.17
CA ILE A 44 14.63 7.18 -0.80
C ILE A 44 13.55 6.30 -0.19
N THR A 45 13.95 5.24 0.52
CA THR A 45 12.97 4.35 1.15
C THR A 45 12.20 5.06 2.27
N LEU A 46 12.85 5.92 3.02
CA LEU A 46 12.16 6.67 4.07
C LEU A 46 11.16 7.67 3.49
N VAL A 47 11.50 8.32 2.39
CA VAL A 47 10.56 9.20 1.69
C VAL A 47 9.36 8.41 1.17
N LEU A 48 9.61 7.23 0.58
CA LEU A 48 8.52 6.39 0.09
C LEU A 48 7.62 5.92 1.24
N ALA A 49 8.21 5.50 2.37
CA ALA A 49 7.42 5.10 3.52
C ALA A 49 6.55 6.25 4.02
N SER A 50 7.11 7.48 4.03
CA SER A 50 6.36 8.66 4.44
C SER A 50 5.19 8.93 3.51
N LEU A 51 5.38 8.76 2.20
CA LEU A 51 4.31 8.94 1.21
C LEU A 51 3.20 7.91 1.40
N TRP A 52 3.55 6.66 1.72
CA TRP A 52 2.55 5.63 2.01
C TRP A 52 1.75 5.99 3.26
N LEU A 53 2.40 6.54 4.29
CA LEU A 53 1.69 7.02 5.48
C LEU A 53 0.79 8.21 5.16
N ALA A 54 1.24 9.10 4.28
CA ALA A 54 0.37 10.19 3.83
C ALA A 54 -0.88 9.65 3.14
N GLY A 55 -0.70 8.59 2.32
CA GLY A 55 -1.84 7.91 1.71
C GLY A 55 -2.78 7.31 2.74
N PHE A 56 -2.24 6.73 3.81
CA PHE A 56 -3.06 6.23 4.91
C PHE A 56 -3.92 7.36 5.53
N PHE A 57 -3.29 8.48 5.86
CA PHE A 57 -4.03 9.57 6.50
C PHE A 57 -5.06 10.19 5.58
N LEU A 58 -4.72 10.36 4.30
CA LEU A 58 -5.68 10.88 3.32
C LEU A 58 -6.85 9.91 3.11
N THR A 59 -6.58 8.62 3.11
CA THR A 59 -7.64 7.61 3.00
C THR A 59 -8.55 7.66 4.22
N ARG A 60 -7.95 7.84 5.39
CA ARG A 60 -8.71 7.92 6.64
C ARG A 60 -9.63 9.15 6.66
N LYS A 61 -9.21 10.25 6.07
CA LYS A 61 -10.04 11.45 6.01
C LYS A 61 -11.24 11.30 5.08
N GLY A 62 -11.22 10.30 4.22
CA GLY A 62 -12.26 10.12 3.21
C GLY A 62 -11.85 10.77 1.89
N GLY A 63 -12.73 10.69 0.91
CA GLY A 63 -12.42 11.22 -0.41
C GLY A 63 -11.58 10.25 -1.24
N ARG A 64 -11.13 10.72 -2.39
CA ARG A 64 -10.41 9.91 -3.36
C ARG A 64 -8.91 10.15 -3.39
N GLY A 65 -8.46 11.20 -2.72
CA GLY A 65 -7.04 11.58 -2.75
C GLY A 65 -6.11 10.50 -2.21
N GLY A 66 -6.50 9.88 -1.08
CA GLY A 66 -5.70 8.82 -0.49
C GLY A 66 -5.56 7.62 -1.41
N PRO A 67 -6.69 7.05 -1.88
CA PRO A 67 -6.61 5.92 -2.81
C PRO A 67 -5.84 6.24 -4.09
N ILE A 68 -6.00 7.44 -4.64
CA ILE A 68 -5.26 7.83 -5.84
C ILE A 68 -3.76 7.90 -5.55
N LEU A 69 -3.37 8.48 -4.43
CA LEU A 69 -1.95 8.54 -4.04
C LEU A 69 -1.37 7.13 -3.86
N ILE A 70 -2.08 6.27 -3.14
CA ILE A 70 -1.60 4.91 -2.92
C ILE A 70 -1.53 4.14 -4.24
N GLY A 71 -2.49 4.36 -5.14
CA GLY A 71 -2.46 3.76 -6.46
C GLY A 71 -1.23 4.18 -7.26
N ALA A 72 -0.92 5.47 -7.24
CA ALA A 72 0.26 5.99 -7.93
C ALA A 72 1.55 5.42 -7.32
N LEU A 73 1.63 5.35 -5.99
CA LEU A 73 2.77 4.77 -5.31
C LEU A 73 2.93 3.29 -5.64
N SER A 74 1.81 2.55 -5.69
CA SER A 74 1.83 1.13 -6.03
C SER A 74 2.41 0.91 -7.42
N LEU A 75 1.96 1.68 -8.40
CA LEU A 75 2.47 1.58 -9.75
C LEU A 75 3.94 1.95 -9.83
N PHE A 76 4.33 3.02 -9.14
CA PHE A 76 5.72 3.44 -9.08
C PHE A 76 6.61 2.33 -8.50
N GLU A 77 6.16 1.71 -7.42
CA GLU A 77 6.92 0.66 -6.76
C GLU A 77 7.03 -0.60 -7.61
N LEU A 78 5.95 -0.97 -8.32
CA LEU A 78 6.00 -2.13 -9.20
C LEU A 78 6.97 -1.90 -10.34
N VAL A 79 6.91 -0.72 -10.98
CA VAL A 79 7.82 -0.38 -12.06
C VAL A 79 9.26 -0.34 -11.55
N GLY A 80 9.48 0.30 -10.41
CA GLY A 80 10.81 0.38 -9.82
C GLY A 80 11.38 -0.98 -9.48
N THR A 81 10.58 -1.86 -8.90
CA THR A 81 11.03 -3.19 -8.53
C THR A 81 11.40 -4.01 -9.76
N LEU A 82 10.62 -3.90 -10.84
CA LEU A 82 10.86 -4.68 -12.04
C LEU A 82 12.05 -4.18 -12.86
N PHE A 83 12.31 -2.86 -12.85
CA PHE A 83 13.30 -2.29 -13.77
C PHE A 83 14.52 -1.67 -13.11
N ALA A 84 14.48 -1.38 -11.80
CA ALA A 84 15.56 -0.66 -11.14
C ALA A 84 15.97 -1.27 -9.80
N SER A 85 15.55 -2.49 -9.50
CA SER A 85 15.84 -3.09 -8.20
C SER A 85 17.34 -3.25 -7.94
N ASP A 86 18.11 -3.58 -8.98
CA ASP A 86 19.54 -3.79 -8.84
C ASP A 86 20.27 -2.49 -8.51
N GLU A 87 19.81 -1.37 -9.04
CA GLU A 87 20.41 -0.08 -8.78
C GLU A 87 20.18 0.39 -7.36
N VAL A 88 18.99 0.11 -6.82
CA VAL A 88 18.65 0.49 -5.45
C VAL A 88 19.43 -0.34 -4.43
N ALA A 89 19.71 -1.58 -4.77
CA ALA A 89 20.33 -2.53 -3.85
C ALA A 89 21.83 -2.72 -4.10
N VAL A 90 22.50 -1.71 -4.63
CA VAL A 90 23.94 -1.81 -4.93
C VAL A 90 24.72 -2.15 -3.66
N GLY A 91 25.56 -3.19 -3.78
CA GLY A 91 26.40 -3.62 -2.67
C GLY A 91 25.72 -4.55 -1.68
N THR A 92 24.42 -4.77 -1.82
CA THR A 92 23.66 -5.66 -0.95
C THR A 92 22.69 -6.47 -1.81
N THR A 93 22.76 -7.79 -1.68
CA THR A 93 21.82 -8.65 -2.39
C THR A 93 20.55 -8.74 -1.59
N ILE A 94 19.45 -8.25 -2.16
CA ILE A 94 18.15 -8.39 -1.53
C ILE A 94 17.65 -9.81 -1.77
N PRO A 95 17.31 -10.57 -0.71
CA PRO A 95 16.78 -11.91 -0.92
C PRO A 95 15.54 -11.91 -1.79
N THR A 96 15.42 -12.90 -2.66
CA THR A 96 14.26 -12.99 -3.56
C THR A 96 12.94 -13.02 -2.81
N TRP A 97 12.88 -13.68 -1.66
CA TRP A 97 11.64 -13.77 -0.91
C TRP A 97 11.16 -12.39 -0.44
N ILE A 98 12.09 -11.47 -0.13
CA ILE A 98 11.71 -10.10 0.26
C ILE A 98 11.07 -9.39 -0.92
N ILE A 99 11.66 -9.55 -2.12
CA ILE A 99 11.11 -8.94 -3.33
C ILE A 99 9.72 -9.51 -3.62
N VAL A 100 9.55 -10.81 -3.49
CA VAL A 100 8.25 -11.45 -3.72
C VAL A 100 7.21 -10.94 -2.73
N VAL A 101 7.56 -10.87 -1.45
CA VAL A 101 6.65 -10.34 -0.42
C VAL A 101 6.27 -8.90 -0.74
N HIS A 102 7.24 -8.07 -1.09
CA HIS A 102 6.99 -6.68 -1.43
C HIS A 102 6.02 -6.55 -2.61
N VAL A 103 6.26 -7.30 -3.68
CA VAL A 103 5.40 -7.28 -4.87
C VAL A 103 3.98 -7.71 -4.50
N LEU A 104 3.84 -8.77 -3.70
CA LEU A 104 2.53 -9.24 -3.28
C LEU A 104 1.80 -8.20 -2.44
N LEU A 105 2.49 -7.53 -1.52
CA LEU A 105 1.90 -6.48 -0.70
C LEU A 105 1.44 -5.30 -1.55
N VAL A 106 2.28 -4.88 -2.50
CA VAL A 106 1.94 -3.76 -3.38
C VAL A 106 0.77 -4.12 -4.28
N CYS A 107 0.73 -5.35 -4.80
CA CYS A 107 -0.40 -5.81 -5.60
C CYS A 107 -1.69 -5.84 -4.79
N ALA A 108 -1.62 -6.28 -3.54
CA ALA A 108 -2.78 -6.27 -2.66
C ALA A 108 -3.26 -4.84 -2.40
N ALA A 109 -2.33 -3.91 -2.18
CA ALA A 109 -2.68 -2.50 -1.99
C ALA A 109 -3.34 -1.93 -3.25
N LEU A 110 -2.80 -2.25 -4.42
CA LEU A 110 -3.38 -1.78 -5.69
C LEU A 110 -4.78 -2.34 -5.90
N THR A 111 -4.99 -3.61 -5.55
CA THR A 111 -6.33 -4.21 -5.61
C THR A 111 -7.29 -3.44 -4.70
N ALA A 112 -6.86 -3.13 -3.48
CA ALA A 112 -7.69 -2.37 -2.54
C ALA A 112 -8.00 -0.97 -3.08
N VAL A 113 -7.05 -0.34 -3.77
CA VAL A 113 -7.28 0.97 -4.42
C VAL A 113 -8.39 0.85 -5.46
N VAL A 114 -8.27 -0.12 -6.35
CA VAL A 114 -9.26 -0.32 -7.42
C VAL A 114 -10.64 -0.58 -6.81
N MET A 115 -10.72 -1.46 -5.83
CA MET A 115 -11.99 -1.80 -5.22
C MET A 115 -12.61 -0.62 -4.46
N THR A 116 -11.77 0.19 -3.81
CA THR A 116 -12.24 1.37 -3.09
C THR A 116 -12.79 2.41 -4.07
N LEU A 117 -12.06 2.69 -5.14
CA LEU A 117 -12.48 3.68 -6.13
C LEU A 117 -13.70 3.19 -6.92
N LYS A 118 -13.73 1.91 -7.26
CA LYS A 118 -14.85 1.32 -7.97
C LYS A 118 -16.13 1.39 -7.14
N GLY A 119 -16.04 1.09 -5.85
CA GLY A 119 -17.19 1.16 -4.97
C GLY A 119 -17.77 2.56 -4.86
N ARG A 120 -16.89 3.57 -4.87
CA ARG A 120 -17.33 4.96 -4.78
C ARG A 120 -17.96 5.46 -6.07
N SER A 121 -17.59 4.90 -7.20
CA SER A 121 -18.12 5.34 -8.48
C SER A 121 -19.47 4.72 -8.80
N THR A 122 -19.93 3.75 -8.02
CA THR A 122 -21.21 3.10 -8.24
C THR A 122 -22.31 3.94 -7.62
N PRO A 123 -23.28 4.43 -8.41
CA PRO A 123 -24.39 5.17 -7.83
C PRO A 123 -25.26 4.23 -7.01
N VAL A 124 -25.80 4.76 -5.98
CA VAL A 124 -26.66 4.01 -5.08
C VAL A 124 -28.12 4.17 -5.46
#